data_17a39bc97ef2213dc372e6991b818c7d
#
_entry.id   17a39bc97ef2213dc372e6991b818c7d
#
_cell.length_a   1.000
_cell.length_b   1.000
_cell.length_c   1.000
_cell.angle_alpha   90.00
_cell.angle_beta   90.00
_cell.angle_gamma   90.00
#
_symmetry.space_group_name_H-M   'P 1'
#
loop_
_entity.id
_entity.type
_entity.pdbx_description
1 polymer ?
#
loop_
_entity_poly.entity_id
_entity_poly.type
_entity_poly.pdbx_seq_one_letter_code
_entity_poly.pdbx_strand_id
1 'polypeptide(L)'
;KTMALSMLNAYYSKGCDSLSLFEKLNIAKDNSYLEHLNKHNVIWIDMASLYTDIRDKNDFFKELETNLLDDLNEAFPNVLKEMDNTISKAIIRINSKLNERFIFLIDEWDVIYREQEYNTKLCDEYTEFLRNLFKSSNVSSCIDLVYMTGILPIRRYSTQSTLNMFTEYDMINPRELDSFIGFTEDEVKDLCKKYNRDFNKISQWYNGYKLGNVSIYNPKSVVEAVLRGNCKDYLVQTSAIESVTNYMNYDHGALKGIITKMLSGDKVSVNVSRFSNDLTKVNSADSALTVLIHLGYLAFIKGEELGFGYCYIPNYEIRQEFVNAILELDWKEIYNPISNSKKLYEETLKGNV
;
A
#
# COMPACT_ATOMS: atom_id res chain seq x y z
N LYS A 1 3.45 -4.56 -1.85
CA LYS A 1 2.55 -5.04 -0.79
C LYS A 1 2.26 -6.52 -1.00
N THR A 2 1.53 -6.91 -2.04
CA THR A 2 1.20 -8.30 -2.39
C THR A 2 2.43 -9.22 -2.44
N MET A 3 3.55 -8.76 -3.01
CA MET A 3 4.81 -9.52 -3.03
C MET A 3 5.30 -9.83 -1.60
N ALA A 4 5.28 -8.85 -0.70
CA ALA A 4 5.69 -9.08 0.69
C ALA A 4 4.78 -10.10 1.40
N LEU A 5 3.46 -10.00 1.20
CA LEU A 5 2.52 -11.00 1.70
C LEU A 5 2.77 -12.39 1.12
N SER A 6 3.03 -12.49 -0.20
CA SER A 6 3.38 -13.76 -0.85
C SER A 6 4.65 -14.38 -0.26
N MET A 7 5.64 -13.54 0.05
CA MET A 7 6.86 -14.01 0.75
C MET A 7 6.56 -14.49 2.15
N LEU A 8 5.75 -13.78 2.93
CA LEU A 8 5.34 -14.20 4.28
C LEU A 8 4.54 -15.52 4.22
N ASN A 9 3.61 -15.64 3.27
CA ASN A 9 2.86 -16.86 3.06
C ASN A 9 3.79 -18.04 2.74
N ALA A 10 4.70 -17.89 1.79
CA ALA A 10 5.67 -18.93 1.44
C ALA A 10 6.58 -19.30 2.61
N TYR A 11 6.93 -18.33 3.46
CA TYR A 11 7.80 -18.55 4.61
C TYR A 11 7.09 -19.30 5.75
N TYR A 12 5.86 -18.89 6.09
CA TYR A 12 5.16 -19.41 7.27
C TYR A 12 4.36 -20.68 7.01
N SER A 13 3.76 -20.85 5.80
CA SER A 13 2.73 -21.87 5.58
C SER A 13 3.22 -23.29 5.77
N LYS A 14 2.52 -24.06 6.61
CA LYS A 14 2.64 -25.52 6.69
C LYS A 14 2.35 -26.16 5.33
N GLY A 15 3.08 -27.21 4.99
CA GLY A 15 2.91 -27.93 3.73
C GLY A 15 3.66 -27.30 2.54
N CYS A 16 4.22 -26.09 2.68
CA CYS A 16 5.17 -25.54 1.72
C CYS A 16 6.58 -26.11 1.94
N ASP A 17 7.35 -26.17 0.86
CA ASP A 17 8.80 -26.38 0.89
C ASP A 17 9.48 -25.18 0.24
N SER A 18 9.80 -24.19 1.05
CA SER A 18 10.34 -22.90 0.60
C SER A 18 11.77 -22.63 1.08
N LEU A 19 12.45 -23.63 1.65
CA LEU A 19 13.81 -23.48 2.17
C LEU A 19 14.75 -22.85 1.15
N SER A 20 14.73 -23.31 -0.08
CA SER A 20 15.60 -22.83 -1.16
C SER A 20 15.38 -21.38 -1.54
N LEU A 21 14.18 -20.81 -1.24
CA LEU A 21 13.86 -19.41 -1.49
C LEU A 21 14.48 -18.48 -0.45
N PHE A 22 14.63 -18.94 0.79
CA PHE A 22 15.01 -18.11 1.94
C PHE A 22 16.42 -18.37 2.46
N GLU A 23 17.04 -19.53 2.21
CA GLU A 23 18.35 -19.93 2.75
C GLU A 23 19.50 -18.95 2.44
N LYS A 24 19.38 -18.16 1.37
CA LYS A 24 20.39 -17.15 0.95
C LYS A 24 20.02 -15.74 1.36
N LEU A 25 18.88 -15.53 1.99
CA LEU A 25 18.41 -14.23 2.44
C LEU A 25 18.88 -13.93 3.87
N ASN A 26 18.82 -12.67 4.26
CA ASN A 26 19.24 -12.25 5.60
C ASN A 26 18.46 -12.93 6.72
N ILE A 27 17.20 -13.29 6.50
CA ILE A 27 16.37 -14.01 7.47
C ILE A 27 16.99 -15.36 7.89
N ALA A 28 17.71 -16.03 7.00
CA ALA A 28 18.36 -17.31 7.31
C ALA A 28 19.50 -17.17 8.37
N LYS A 29 19.91 -15.96 8.70
CA LYS A 29 20.90 -15.66 9.75
C LYS A 29 20.26 -15.51 11.13
N ASP A 30 18.93 -15.41 11.19
CA ASP A 30 18.20 -15.30 12.44
C ASP A 30 18.10 -16.65 13.14
N ASN A 31 18.29 -16.66 14.45
CA ASN A 31 18.27 -17.90 15.22
C ASN A 31 16.91 -18.61 15.19
N SER A 32 15.83 -17.85 15.05
CA SER A 32 14.46 -18.37 14.98
C SER A 32 14.04 -18.81 13.56
N TYR A 33 14.91 -18.67 12.57
CA TYR A 33 14.59 -18.92 11.16
C TYR A 33 13.89 -20.27 10.93
N LEU A 34 14.48 -21.35 11.40
CA LEU A 34 13.94 -22.71 11.22
C LEU A 34 12.77 -23.03 12.16
N GLU A 35 12.57 -22.26 13.22
CA GLU A 35 11.43 -22.39 14.13
C GLU A 35 10.12 -21.97 13.45
N HIS A 36 10.21 -21.06 12.48
CA HIS A 36 9.05 -20.48 11.81
C HIS A 36 8.88 -20.92 10.35
N LEU A 37 9.97 -21.33 9.67
CA LEU A 37 9.92 -21.71 8.26
C LEU A 37 8.99 -22.91 8.05
N ASN A 38 7.90 -22.69 7.35
CA ASN A 38 6.88 -23.70 7.00
C ASN A 38 6.25 -24.43 8.22
N LYS A 39 6.00 -23.69 9.32
CA LYS A 39 5.52 -24.25 10.58
C LYS A 39 4.13 -23.78 11.00
N HIS A 40 3.56 -22.76 10.34
CA HIS A 40 2.35 -22.10 10.80
C HIS A 40 1.14 -22.40 9.90
N ASN A 41 -0.06 -22.40 10.49
CA ASN A 41 -1.30 -22.38 9.74
C ASN A 41 -1.55 -20.94 9.26
N VAL A 42 -1.51 -20.71 7.96
CA VAL A 42 -1.70 -19.39 7.38
C VAL A 42 -3.07 -19.29 6.74
N ILE A 43 -3.84 -18.30 7.12
CA ILE A 43 -5.09 -17.90 6.47
C ILE A 43 -4.76 -16.68 5.61
N TRP A 44 -4.77 -16.85 4.28
CA TRP A 44 -4.55 -15.80 3.29
C TRP A 44 -5.89 -15.31 2.77
N ILE A 45 -6.10 -14.01 2.83
CA ILE A 45 -7.31 -13.35 2.32
C ILE A 45 -6.90 -12.25 1.35
N ASP A 46 -7.21 -12.41 0.07
CA ASP A 46 -7.13 -11.35 -0.94
C ASP A 46 -8.51 -10.68 -1.04
N MET A 47 -8.65 -9.56 -0.35
CA MET A 47 -9.93 -8.85 -0.28
C MET A 47 -10.37 -8.28 -1.63
N ALA A 48 -9.43 -7.92 -2.52
CA ALA A 48 -9.76 -7.36 -3.84
C ALA A 48 -10.30 -8.45 -4.77
N SER A 49 -9.67 -9.63 -4.78
CA SER A 49 -10.17 -10.78 -5.55
C SER A 49 -11.55 -11.20 -5.06
N LEU A 50 -11.71 -11.39 -3.76
CA LEU A 50 -13.02 -11.75 -3.16
C LEU A 50 -14.09 -10.71 -3.44
N TYR A 51 -13.75 -9.42 -3.35
CA TYR A 51 -14.69 -8.35 -3.68
C TYR A 51 -15.14 -8.40 -5.13
N THR A 52 -14.26 -8.78 -6.05
CA THR A 52 -14.58 -8.91 -7.47
C THR A 52 -15.46 -10.14 -7.74
N ASP A 53 -15.16 -11.26 -7.11
CA ASP A 53 -15.80 -12.56 -7.35
C ASP A 53 -17.22 -12.64 -6.77
N ILE A 54 -17.44 -12.07 -5.59
CA ILE A 54 -18.74 -12.06 -4.93
C ILE A 54 -19.67 -11.04 -5.60
N ARG A 55 -20.71 -11.52 -6.28
CA ARG A 55 -21.62 -10.67 -7.08
C ARG A 55 -22.55 -9.84 -6.23
N ASP A 56 -23.21 -10.45 -5.23
CA ASP A 56 -24.08 -9.73 -4.31
C ASP A 56 -23.29 -9.23 -3.10
N LYS A 57 -23.05 -7.94 -3.06
CA LYS A 57 -22.31 -7.32 -1.96
C LYS A 57 -23.04 -7.34 -0.62
N ASN A 58 -24.35 -7.58 -0.60
CA ASN A 58 -25.11 -7.74 0.65
C ASN A 58 -24.80 -9.08 1.33
N ASP A 59 -24.41 -10.11 0.59
CA ASP A 59 -24.03 -11.41 1.12
C ASP A 59 -22.49 -11.56 1.28
N PHE A 60 -21.73 -10.49 1.07
CA PHE A 60 -20.27 -10.53 1.02
C PHE A 60 -19.66 -11.25 2.23
N PHE A 61 -20.00 -10.87 3.44
CA PHE A 61 -19.41 -11.45 4.66
C PHE A 61 -19.88 -12.87 4.89
N LYS A 62 -21.11 -13.20 4.52
CA LYS A 62 -21.63 -14.57 4.61
C LYS A 62 -20.86 -15.50 3.67
N GLU A 63 -20.63 -15.09 2.44
CA GLU A 63 -19.84 -15.86 1.46
C GLU A 63 -18.38 -15.98 1.90
N LEU A 64 -17.76 -14.87 2.34
CA LEU A 64 -16.40 -14.88 2.90
C LEU A 64 -16.27 -15.87 4.06
N GLU A 65 -17.18 -15.84 5.05
CA GLU A 65 -17.14 -16.75 6.18
C GLU A 65 -17.37 -18.20 5.74
N THR A 66 -18.30 -18.43 4.80
CA THR A 66 -18.58 -19.78 4.28
C THR A 66 -17.32 -20.36 3.62
N ASN A 67 -16.70 -19.62 2.72
CA ASN A 67 -15.48 -20.08 2.02
C ASN A 67 -14.34 -20.41 3.01
N LEU A 68 -14.11 -19.54 3.99
CA LEU A 68 -13.06 -19.77 4.99
C LEU A 68 -13.39 -20.93 5.94
N LEU A 69 -14.67 -21.16 6.27
CA LEU A 69 -15.08 -22.30 7.07
C LEU A 69 -14.93 -23.61 6.30
N ASP A 70 -15.22 -23.63 5.01
CA ASP A 70 -15.02 -24.79 4.15
C ASP A 70 -13.53 -25.17 4.05
N ASP A 71 -12.65 -24.18 3.83
CA ASP A 71 -11.20 -24.36 3.85
C ASP A 71 -10.70 -24.91 5.20
N LEU A 72 -11.22 -24.36 6.32
CA LEU A 72 -10.86 -24.85 7.66
C LEU A 72 -11.37 -26.27 7.92
N ASN A 73 -12.55 -26.65 7.41
CA ASN A 73 -13.08 -28.00 7.50
C ASN A 73 -12.23 -28.99 6.69
N GLU A 74 -11.76 -28.59 5.52
CA GLU A 74 -10.86 -29.41 4.70
C GLU A 74 -9.50 -29.59 5.39
N ALA A 75 -8.93 -28.52 5.92
CA ALA A 75 -7.63 -28.54 6.61
C ALA A 75 -7.67 -29.31 7.96
N PHE A 76 -8.81 -29.26 8.66
CA PHE A 76 -8.99 -29.87 9.99
C PHE A 76 -10.23 -30.77 10.04
N PRO A 77 -10.24 -31.92 9.34
CA PRO A 77 -11.42 -32.75 9.20
C PRO A 77 -11.88 -33.31 10.57
N ASN A 78 -13.21 -33.31 10.77
CA ASN A 78 -13.90 -33.80 11.98
C ASN A 78 -13.64 -32.99 13.27
N VAL A 79 -13.07 -31.79 13.18
CA VAL A 79 -12.83 -30.91 14.35
C VAL A 79 -13.99 -29.94 14.57
N LEU A 80 -14.48 -29.33 13.50
CA LEU A 80 -15.57 -28.37 13.56
C LEU A 80 -16.93 -29.01 13.71
N LYS A 81 -17.89 -28.31 14.26
CA LYS A 81 -19.28 -28.66 14.45
C LYS A 81 -20.19 -27.64 13.78
N GLU A 82 -21.45 -28.01 13.52
CA GLU A 82 -22.44 -27.08 12.94
C GLU A 82 -22.59 -25.74 13.71
N MET A 83 -22.36 -25.78 15.04
CA MET A 83 -22.41 -24.57 15.87
C MET A 83 -21.20 -23.65 15.69
N ASP A 84 -20.12 -24.12 15.12
CA ASP A 84 -18.87 -23.36 14.84
C ASP A 84 -19.02 -22.62 13.50
N ASN A 85 -20.10 -21.85 13.36
CA ASN A 85 -20.57 -21.22 12.14
C ASN A 85 -19.99 -19.82 11.88
N THR A 86 -18.92 -19.47 12.56
CA THR A 86 -18.10 -18.26 12.30
C THR A 86 -16.63 -18.60 12.39
N ILE A 87 -15.78 -17.85 11.68
CA ILE A 87 -14.32 -18.04 11.70
C ILE A 87 -13.79 -17.98 13.13
N SER A 88 -14.26 -17.04 13.94
CA SER A 88 -13.85 -16.90 15.34
C SER A 88 -14.13 -18.16 16.15
N LYS A 89 -15.30 -18.77 16.01
CA LYS A 89 -15.65 -20.01 16.71
C LYS A 89 -14.84 -21.19 16.20
N ALA A 90 -14.64 -21.29 14.89
CA ALA A 90 -13.85 -22.35 14.26
C ALA A 90 -12.40 -22.33 14.76
N ILE A 91 -11.74 -21.17 14.77
CA ILE A 91 -10.37 -21.00 15.24
C ILE A 91 -10.25 -21.38 16.72
N ILE A 92 -11.16 -20.90 17.58
CA ILE A 92 -11.18 -21.26 19.01
C ILE A 92 -11.36 -22.77 19.18
N ARG A 93 -12.23 -23.40 18.38
CA ARG A 93 -12.44 -24.85 18.42
C ARG A 93 -11.18 -25.62 18.04
N ILE A 94 -10.55 -25.27 16.92
CA ILE A 94 -9.33 -25.91 16.44
C ILE A 94 -8.21 -25.77 17.48
N ASN A 95 -8.00 -24.55 17.98
CA ASN A 95 -7.01 -24.28 19.02
C ASN A 95 -7.28 -25.12 20.28
N SER A 96 -8.51 -25.15 20.80
CA SER A 96 -8.86 -25.89 22.00
C SER A 96 -8.70 -27.40 21.86
N LYS A 97 -8.78 -27.95 20.65
CA LYS A 97 -8.68 -29.40 20.38
C LYS A 97 -7.29 -29.87 19.98
N LEU A 98 -6.59 -29.03 19.21
CA LEU A 98 -5.32 -29.40 18.56
C LEU A 98 -4.15 -28.55 19.01
N ASN A 99 -4.38 -27.49 19.81
CA ASN A 99 -3.40 -26.49 20.19
C ASN A 99 -2.76 -25.78 18.98
N GLU A 100 -3.50 -25.71 17.85
CA GLU A 100 -3.06 -25.03 16.65
C GLU A 100 -3.36 -23.54 16.72
N ARG A 101 -2.44 -22.73 16.20
CA ARG A 101 -2.57 -21.28 16.12
C ARG A 101 -2.46 -20.81 14.68
N PHE A 102 -2.86 -19.58 14.40
CA PHE A 102 -3.03 -19.08 13.05
C PHE A 102 -2.26 -17.78 12.80
N ILE A 103 -1.80 -17.63 11.58
CA ILE A 103 -1.32 -16.35 11.03
C ILE A 103 -2.32 -15.88 9.99
N PHE A 104 -2.77 -14.63 10.10
CA PHE A 104 -3.63 -13.99 9.11
C PHE A 104 -2.81 -13.07 8.23
N LEU A 105 -2.91 -13.27 6.91
CA LEU A 105 -2.34 -12.40 5.89
C LEU A 105 -3.48 -11.85 5.04
N ILE A 106 -3.74 -10.54 5.14
CA ILE A 106 -4.87 -9.89 4.45
C ILE A 106 -4.33 -8.85 3.47
N ASP A 107 -4.53 -9.09 2.17
CA ASP A 107 -4.15 -8.14 1.13
C ASP A 107 -5.32 -7.23 0.75
N GLU A 108 -5.01 -5.98 0.41
CA GLU A 108 -5.97 -4.94 0.01
C GLU A 108 -7.14 -4.80 1.02
N TRP A 109 -6.81 -4.86 2.34
CA TRP A 109 -7.79 -4.84 3.42
C TRP A 109 -8.80 -3.68 3.32
N ASP A 110 -8.43 -2.58 2.67
CA ASP A 110 -9.21 -1.35 2.57
C ASP A 110 -10.12 -1.29 1.33
N VAL A 111 -10.17 -2.34 0.50
CA VAL A 111 -10.95 -2.35 -0.75
C VAL A 111 -12.42 -2.02 -0.53
N ILE A 112 -13.05 -2.56 0.53
CA ILE A 112 -14.46 -2.31 0.83
C ILE A 112 -14.70 -0.81 1.07
N TYR A 113 -13.80 -0.14 1.78
CA TYR A 113 -13.92 1.30 2.04
C TYR A 113 -13.68 2.15 0.80
N ARG A 114 -12.86 1.68 -0.13
CA ARG A 114 -12.57 2.39 -1.38
C ARG A 114 -13.67 2.22 -2.42
N GLU A 115 -14.16 0.99 -2.59
CA GLU A 115 -15.13 0.66 -3.64
C GLU A 115 -16.59 0.90 -3.21
N GLN A 116 -16.87 0.90 -1.91
CA GLN A 116 -18.19 1.07 -1.33
C GLN A 116 -18.30 2.31 -0.44
N GLU A 117 -17.66 3.39 -0.87
CA GLU A 117 -17.57 4.66 -0.14
C GLU A 117 -18.93 5.17 0.41
N TYR A 118 -19.99 4.99 -0.36
CA TYR A 118 -21.34 5.43 0.00
C TYR A 118 -22.21 4.34 0.67
N ASN A 119 -21.74 3.10 0.70
CA ASN A 119 -22.42 2.00 1.37
C ASN A 119 -21.93 1.86 2.81
N THR A 120 -22.38 2.76 3.67
CA THR A 120 -21.98 2.79 5.09
C THR A 120 -22.27 1.47 5.80
N LYS A 121 -23.39 0.80 5.47
CA LYS A 121 -23.77 -0.48 6.07
C LYS A 121 -22.70 -1.55 5.86
N LEU A 122 -22.23 -1.75 4.62
CA LEU A 122 -21.21 -2.73 4.29
C LEU A 122 -19.88 -2.38 4.96
N CYS A 123 -19.51 -1.11 5.00
CA CYS A 123 -18.32 -0.63 5.72
C CYS A 123 -18.40 -0.90 7.23
N ASP A 124 -19.56 -0.71 7.83
CA ASP A 124 -19.78 -0.95 9.25
C ASP A 124 -19.72 -2.46 9.57
N GLU A 125 -20.36 -3.30 8.75
CA GLU A 125 -20.30 -4.77 8.85
C GLU A 125 -18.86 -5.27 8.74
N TYR A 126 -18.07 -4.71 7.83
CA TYR A 126 -16.64 -5.04 7.69
C TYR A 126 -15.84 -4.64 8.93
N THR A 127 -16.07 -3.45 9.43
CA THR A 127 -15.43 -2.99 10.65
C THR A 127 -15.76 -3.90 11.83
N GLU A 128 -17.01 -4.33 11.94
CA GLU A 128 -17.44 -5.25 12.99
C GLU A 128 -16.81 -6.66 12.81
N PHE A 129 -16.74 -7.16 11.60
CA PHE A 129 -16.05 -8.43 11.27
C PHE A 129 -14.59 -8.39 11.75
N LEU A 130 -13.83 -7.37 11.38
CA LEU A 130 -12.42 -7.24 11.81
C LEU A 130 -12.28 -7.12 13.34
N ARG A 131 -13.20 -6.41 13.99
CA ARG A 131 -13.22 -6.29 15.46
C ARG A 131 -13.50 -7.64 16.14
N ASN A 132 -14.49 -8.35 15.67
CA ASN A 132 -14.87 -9.64 16.23
C ASN A 132 -13.76 -10.68 16.08
N LEU A 133 -13.04 -10.61 14.95
CA LEU A 133 -11.96 -11.53 14.65
C LEU A 133 -10.67 -11.18 15.43
N PHE A 134 -10.30 -9.91 15.57
CA PHE A 134 -8.98 -9.54 16.08
C PHE A 134 -8.97 -8.86 17.45
N LYS A 135 -10.10 -8.33 17.93
CA LYS A 135 -10.16 -7.63 19.23
C LYS A 135 -10.64 -8.52 20.37
N SER A 136 -11.27 -9.64 20.08
CA SER A 136 -11.73 -10.59 21.10
C SER A 136 -10.53 -11.30 21.76
N SER A 137 -10.42 -11.22 23.10
CA SER A 137 -9.33 -11.87 23.84
C SER A 137 -9.27 -13.40 23.62
N ASN A 138 -10.43 -14.04 23.42
CA ASN A 138 -10.49 -15.47 23.18
C ASN A 138 -9.95 -15.85 21.80
N VAL A 139 -10.19 -15.03 20.80
CA VAL A 139 -9.69 -15.25 19.43
C VAL A 139 -8.22 -14.86 19.33
N SER A 140 -7.83 -13.73 19.91
CA SER A 140 -6.44 -13.27 19.86
C SER A 140 -5.44 -14.24 20.48
N SER A 141 -5.86 -15.06 21.47
CA SER A 141 -5.02 -16.13 22.03
C SER A 141 -4.74 -17.27 21.04
N CYS A 142 -5.54 -17.39 19.98
CA CYS A 142 -5.39 -18.39 18.93
C CYS A 142 -4.62 -17.88 17.71
N ILE A 143 -4.16 -16.62 17.73
CA ILE A 143 -3.49 -15.97 16.61
C ILE A 143 -2.06 -15.62 17.00
N ASP A 144 -1.10 -15.97 16.12
CA ASP A 144 0.31 -15.63 16.30
C ASP A 144 0.67 -14.29 15.67
N LEU A 145 0.09 -14.00 14.49
CA LEU A 145 0.37 -12.79 13.71
C LEU A 145 -0.84 -12.41 12.88
N VAL A 146 -1.10 -11.13 12.78
CA VAL A 146 -1.97 -10.57 11.73
C VAL A 146 -1.16 -9.52 10.96
N TYR A 147 -1.06 -9.70 9.66
CA TYR A 147 -0.40 -8.75 8.78
C TYR A 147 -1.36 -8.34 7.67
N MET A 148 -1.69 -7.05 7.61
CA MET A 148 -2.62 -6.51 6.63
C MET A 148 -1.91 -5.48 5.74
N THR A 149 -2.19 -5.51 4.46
CA THR A 149 -1.76 -4.48 3.52
C THR A 149 -2.94 -3.80 2.87
N GLY A 150 -2.80 -2.51 2.63
CA GLY A 150 -3.80 -1.67 1.97
C GLY A 150 -3.16 -0.40 1.41
N ILE A 151 -3.96 0.42 0.77
CA ILE A 151 -3.53 1.69 0.21
C ILE A 151 -3.69 2.80 1.25
N LEU A 152 -4.81 2.77 1.98
CA LEU A 152 -5.16 3.80 2.94
C LEU A 152 -4.82 3.36 4.37
N PRO A 153 -4.43 4.33 5.23
CA PRO A 153 -4.34 4.12 6.66
C PRO A 153 -5.70 3.71 7.25
N ILE A 154 -5.68 3.10 8.43
CA ILE A 154 -6.89 2.69 9.14
C ILE A 154 -7.78 3.90 9.40
N ARG A 155 -9.02 3.84 8.93
CA ARG A 155 -10.02 4.90 9.17
C ARG A 155 -10.26 5.11 10.65
N ARG A 156 -10.20 6.36 11.07
CA ARG A 156 -10.69 6.79 12.37
C ARG A 156 -12.22 7.04 12.30
N TYR A 157 -12.97 5.96 12.12
CA TYR A 157 -14.44 6.08 12.20
C TYR A 157 -14.86 6.46 13.61
N SER A 158 -15.58 7.58 13.71
CA SER A 158 -16.30 8.09 14.88
C SER A 158 -15.78 7.69 16.28
N THR A 159 -16.22 8.31 17.32
CA THR A 159 -15.84 8.25 18.75
C THR A 159 -15.55 6.86 19.38
N GLN A 160 -15.67 5.75 18.63
CA GLN A 160 -15.29 4.41 19.10
C GLN A 160 -14.05 3.95 18.35
N SER A 161 -12.93 3.80 19.07
CA SER A 161 -11.67 3.26 18.61
C SER A 161 -11.83 1.83 18.09
N THR A 162 -11.98 1.68 16.78
CA THR A 162 -12.44 0.43 16.21
C THR A 162 -11.35 -0.59 16.01
N LEU A 163 -10.18 -0.20 15.47
CA LEU A 163 -9.09 -1.11 15.12
C LEU A 163 -7.76 -0.68 15.76
N ASN A 164 -7.78 -0.29 17.03
CA ASN A 164 -6.60 0.21 17.75
C ASN A 164 -5.62 -0.90 18.23
N MET A 165 -5.90 -2.16 17.90
CA MET A 165 -5.01 -3.29 18.22
C MET A 165 -3.89 -3.47 17.20
N PHE A 166 -3.92 -2.78 16.06
CA PHE A 166 -2.89 -2.84 15.05
C PHE A 166 -1.85 -1.74 15.23
N THR A 167 -0.59 -2.08 14.99
CA THR A 167 0.47 -1.09 14.74
C THR A 167 0.44 -0.73 13.27
N GLU A 168 0.25 0.56 12.99
CA GLU A 168 0.15 1.06 11.63
C GLU A 168 1.50 1.59 11.14
N TYR A 169 1.82 1.24 9.89
CA TYR A 169 3.01 1.69 9.15
C TYR A 169 2.52 2.31 7.84
N ASP A 170 2.84 3.56 7.61
CA ASP A 170 2.41 4.30 6.42
C ASP A 170 3.54 5.18 5.86
N MET A 171 3.27 5.88 4.76
CA MET A 171 4.24 6.74 4.09
C MET A 171 4.70 7.94 4.95
N ILE A 172 3.94 8.30 5.98
CA ILE A 172 4.24 9.41 6.89
C ILE A 172 4.99 8.90 8.13
N ASN A 173 4.62 7.70 8.62
CA ASN A 173 5.18 7.07 9.82
C ASN A 173 5.63 5.63 9.51
N PRO A 174 6.71 5.45 8.75
CA PRO A 174 7.20 4.12 8.37
C PRO A 174 7.85 3.35 9.53
N ARG A 175 8.24 4.06 10.60
CA ARG A 175 8.90 3.51 11.81
C ARG A 175 10.09 2.62 11.42
N GLU A 176 10.21 1.41 12.02
CA GLU A 176 11.26 0.42 11.76
C GLU A 176 11.18 -0.26 10.39
N LEU A 177 10.12 -0.03 9.61
CA LEU A 177 9.97 -0.62 8.28
C LEU A 177 10.44 0.31 7.15
N ASP A 178 11.08 1.42 7.45
CA ASP A 178 11.49 2.42 6.47
C ASP A 178 12.39 1.87 5.35
N SER A 179 13.26 0.92 5.65
CA SER A 179 14.18 0.29 4.70
C SER A 179 13.63 -0.98 4.03
N PHE A 180 12.40 -1.42 4.38
CA PHE A 180 11.84 -2.68 3.88
C PHE A 180 10.68 -2.50 2.88
N ILE A 181 10.20 -1.28 2.69
CA ILE A 181 9.01 -1.00 1.85
C ILE A 181 9.36 -0.68 0.40
N GLY A 182 10.63 -0.73 0.02
CA GLY A 182 11.10 -0.46 -1.33
C GLY A 182 12.55 -0.87 -1.46
N PHE A 183 13.19 -0.52 -2.57
CA PHE A 183 14.63 -0.68 -2.68
C PHE A 183 15.36 0.50 -2.07
N THR A 184 16.37 0.20 -1.27
CA THR A 184 17.34 1.19 -0.79
C THR A 184 18.27 1.63 -1.90
N GLU A 185 18.97 2.76 -1.71
CA GLU A 185 19.92 3.27 -2.70
C GLU A 185 21.04 2.26 -3.00
N ASP A 186 21.53 1.55 -1.98
CA ASP A 186 22.63 0.59 -2.15
C ASP A 186 22.18 -0.65 -2.93
N GLU A 187 20.96 -1.16 -2.66
CA GLU A 187 20.35 -2.24 -3.45
C GLU A 187 20.19 -1.85 -4.92
N VAL A 188 19.77 -0.61 -5.21
CA VAL A 188 19.64 -0.12 -6.58
C VAL A 188 21.02 0.02 -7.25
N LYS A 189 22.05 0.50 -6.55
CA LYS A 189 23.43 0.53 -7.05
C LYS A 189 23.94 -0.86 -7.41
N ASP A 190 23.67 -1.85 -6.56
CA ASP A 190 24.08 -3.24 -6.81
C ASP A 190 23.33 -3.85 -8.00
N LEU A 191 22.03 -3.58 -8.13
CA LEU A 191 21.25 -3.97 -9.31
C LEU A 191 21.81 -3.32 -10.59
N CYS A 192 22.09 -2.02 -10.56
CA CYS A 192 22.69 -1.31 -11.70
C CYS A 192 24.04 -1.90 -12.11
N LYS A 193 24.88 -2.23 -11.13
CA LYS A 193 26.18 -2.88 -11.35
C LYS A 193 26.02 -4.27 -11.96
N LYS A 194 25.12 -5.09 -11.38
CA LYS A 194 24.84 -6.45 -11.85
C LYS A 194 24.36 -6.50 -13.30
N TYR A 195 23.53 -5.55 -13.71
CA TYR A 195 22.92 -5.51 -15.04
C TYR A 195 23.54 -4.49 -15.99
N ASN A 196 24.67 -3.88 -15.59
CA ASN A 196 25.38 -2.85 -16.36
C ASN A 196 24.47 -1.70 -16.79
N ARG A 197 23.86 -1.02 -15.79
CA ARG A 197 22.95 0.12 -15.99
C ARG A 197 23.50 1.40 -15.36
N ASP A 198 23.11 2.54 -15.93
CA ASP A 198 23.48 3.86 -15.41
C ASP A 198 22.64 4.17 -14.16
N PHE A 199 23.29 4.14 -13.00
CA PHE A 199 22.67 4.46 -11.71
C PHE A 199 22.13 5.89 -11.67
N ASN A 200 22.83 6.88 -12.22
CA ASN A 200 22.40 8.27 -12.17
C ASN A 200 21.08 8.45 -12.91
N LYS A 201 20.94 7.81 -14.07
CA LYS A 201 19.71 7.83 -14.85
C LYS A 201 18.56 7.15 -14.10
N ILE A 202 18.77 5.98 -13.50
CA ILE A 202 17.77 5.28 -12.71
C ILE A 202 17.38 6.11 -11.47
N SER A 203 18.34 6.74 -10.82
CA SER A 203 18.10 7.61 -9.68
C SER A 203 17.23 8.81 -10.04
N GLN A 204 17.49 9.51 -11.14
CA GLN A 204 16.66 10.63 -11.59
C GLN A 204 15.21 10.22 -11.85
N TRP A 205 15.01 9.02 -12.38
CA TRP A 205 13.67 8.55 -12.75
C TRP A 205 12.86 8.02 -11.59
N TYR A 206 13.47 7.36 -10.60
CA TYR A 206 12.74 6.53 -9.62
C TYR A 206 13.09 6.79 -8.15
N ASN A 207 14.07 7.65 -7.85
CA ASN A 207 14.39 8.07 -6.49
C ASN A 207 13.41 9.16 -6.01
N GLY A 208 13.58 9.62 -4.78
CA GLY A 208 12.96 10.84 -4.25
C GLY A 208 11.98 10.60 -3.11
N TYR A 209 11.66 9.35 -2.80
CA TYR A 209 10.92 9.06 -1.57
C TYR A 209 11.89 9.04 -0.38
N LYS A 210 11.50 9.71 0.70
CA LYS A 210 12.19 9.64 1.98
C LYS A 210 11.26 9.05 3.03
N LEU A 211 11.57 7.83 3.48
CA LEU A 211 10.91 7.20 4.60
C LEU A 211 11.84 7.28 5.80
N GLY A 212 11.50 8.10 6.81
CA GLY A 212 12.45 8.42 7.88
C GLY A 212 13.73 9.05 7.33
N ASN A 213 14.86 8.40 7.52
CA ASN A 213 16.16 8.83 7.02
C ASN A 213 16.62 8.08 5.76
N VAL A 214 15.83 7.12 5.27
CA VAL A 214 16.20 6.24 4.15
C VAL A 214 15.61 6.74 2.84
N SER A 215 16.42 6.78 1.79
CA SER A 215 15.95 7.01 0.42
C SER A 215 15.46 5.70 -0.18
N ILE A 216 14.22 5.69 -0.66
CA ILE A 216 13.53 4.51 -1.17
C ILE A 216 13.13 4.71 -2.62
N TYR A 217 13.29 3.67 -3.40
CA TYR A 217 12.93 3.57 -4.82
C TYR A 217 11.74 2.62 -5.00
N ASN A 218 10.88 2.90 -5.97
CA ASN A 218 9.80 1.99 -6.34
C ASN A 218 10.38 0.69 -6.95
N PRO A 219 10.17 -0.48 -6.33
CA PRO A 219 10.76 -1.73 -6.80
C PRO A 219 10.32 -2.12 -8.21
N LYS A 220 9.02 -1.93 -8.55
CA LYS A 220 8.50 -2.28 -9.88
C LYS A 220 9.21 -1.49 -10.97
N SER A 221 9.27 -0.18 -10.82
CA SER A 221 9.87 0.71 -11.84
C SER A 221 11.36 0.46 -11.98
N VAL A 222 12.08 0.25 -10.88
CA VAL A 222 13.52 -0.08 -10.91
C VAL A 222 13.76 -1.41 -11.61
N VAL A 223 13.01 -2.47 -11.25
CA VAL A 223 13.18 -3.80 -11.87
C VAL A 223 12.93 -3.74 -13.37
N GLU A 224 11.83 -3.11 -13.80
CA GLU A 224 11.51 -2.95 -15.22
C GLU A 224 12.60 -2.17 -15.97
N ALA A 225 13.09 -1.07 -15.40
CA ALA A 225 14.14 -0.26 -16.02
C ALA A 225 15.46 -1.01 -16.13
N VAL A 226 15.83 -1.74 -15.09
CA VAL A 226 17.08 -2.54 -15.06
C VAL A 226 17.01 -3.68 -16.07
N LEU A 227 15.90 -4.43 -16.13
CA LEU A 227 15.74 -5.56 -17.04
C LEU A 227 15.64 -5.10 -18.51
N ARG A 228 14.84 -4.07 -18.80
CA ARG A 228 14.61 -3.58 -20.17
C ARG A 228 15.73 -2.66 -20.67
N GLY A 229 16.55 -2.09 -19.79
CA GLY A 229 17.64 -1.20 -20.14
C GLY A 229 17.25 0.22 -20.54
N ASN A 230 16.00 0.62 -20.27
CA ASN A 230 15.52 1.96 -20.53
C ASN A 230 14.72 2.50 -19.32
N CYS A 231 14.80 3.80 -19.11
CA CYS A 231 13.98 4.49 -18.13
C CYS A 231 12.78 5.12 -18.84
N LYS A 232 11.60 4.84 -18.35
CA LYS A 232 10.32 5.43 -18.77
C LYS A 232 9.34 5.33 -17.62
N ASP A 233 8.16 5.85 -17.83
CA ASP A 233 7.04 5.63 -16.94
C ASP A 233 6.54 4.17 -17.02
N TYR A 234 6.65 3.46 -15.90
CA TYR A 234 6.19 2.08 -15.73
C TYR A 234 4.92 1.98 -14.87
N LEU A 235 4.41 3.12 -14.35
CA LEU A 235 3.21 3.19 -13.53
C LEU A 235 1.92 3.33 -14.35
N VAL A 236 2.01 3.80 -15.58
CA VAL A 236 0.88 4.10 -16.53
C VAL A 236 -0.12 2.94 -16.72
N GLN A 237 0.21 1.73 -16.30
CA GLN A 237 -0.68 0.56 -16.45
C GLN A 237 -1.60 0.34 -15.25
N THR A 238 -1.61 1.22 -14.28
CA THR A 238 -2.48 1.13 -13.10
C THR A 238 -3.52 2.25 -13.16
N SER A 239 -4.64 2.09 -12.46
CA SER A 239 -5.68 3.12 -12.23
C SER A 239 -5.17 4.42 -11.55
N ALA A 240 -3.88 4.66 -11.69
CA ALA A 240 -3.09 5.68 -11.05
C ALA A 240 -3.51 7.09 -11.48
N ILE A 241 -3.63 7.32 -12.79
CA ILE A 241 -4.01 8.64 -13.35
C ILE A 241 -5.39 9.05 -12.88
N GLU A 242 -6.35 8.12 -12.92
CA GLU A 242 -7.73 8.39 -12.49
C GLU A 242 -7.78 8.83 -11.02
N SER A 243 -7.03 8.16 -10.14
CA SER A 243 -6.93 8.54 -8.73
C SER A 243 -6.34 9.94 -8.57
N VAL A 244 -5.23 10.24 -9.24
CA VAL A 244 -4.61 11.59 -9.21
C VAL A 244 -5.59 12.64 -9.72
N THR A 245 -6.25 12.38 -10.84
CA THR A 245 -7.22 13.29 -11.48
C THR A 245 -8.39 13.58 -10.56
N ASN A 246 -8.95 12.55 -9.90
CA ASN A 246 -10.07 12.71 -8.97
C ASN A 246 -9.70 13.63 -7.80
N TYR A 247 -8.51 13.46 -7.21
CA TYR A 247 -8.07 14.32 -6.10
C TYR A 247 -7.65 15.72 -6.55
N MET A 248 -7.14 15.88 -7.76
CA MET A 248 -6.80 17.19 -8.32
C MET A 248 -8.03 18.06 -8.61
N ASN A 249 -9.20 17.44 -8.84
CA ASN A 249 -10.46 18.17 -9.09
C ASN A 249 -11.13 18.70 -7.83
N TYR A 250 -10.71 18.29 -6.63
CA TYR A 250 -11.45 18.52 -5.39
C TYR A 250 -11.49 20.00 -4.92
N ASP A 251 -10.51 20.82 -5.31
CA ASP A 251 -10.50 22.25 -4.96
C ASP A 251 -9.95 23.06 -6.13
N HIS A 252 -10.87 23.53 -6.96
CA HIS A 252 -10.62 24.13 -8.29
C HIS A 252 -9.60 25.27 -8.34
N GLY A 253 -9.19 25.88 -7.23
CA GLY A 253 -8.28 27.02 -7.24
C GLY A 253 -6.97 26.81 -6.49
N ALA A 254 -7.03 26.37 -5.24
CA ALA A 254 -5.86 26.26 -4.37
C ALA A 254 -4.92 25.12 -4.78
N LEU A 255 -5.46 23.92 -5.06
CA LEU A 255 -4.67 22.73 -5.40
C LEU A 255 -3.95 22.90 -6.73
N LYS A 256 -4.59 23.57 -7.72
CA LYS A 256 -3.98 23.90 -9.02
C LYS A 256 -2.68 24.69 -8.87
N GLY A 257 -2.70 25.74 -8.04
CA GLY A 257 -1.51 26.54 -7.76
C GLY A 257 -0.41 25.76 -7.02
N ILE A 258 -0.81 24.87 -6.11
CA ILE A 258 0.10 24.00 -5.35
C ILE A 258 0.80 23.00 -6.29
N ILE A 259 0.06 22.30 -7.15
CA ILE A 259 0.60 21.35 -8.12
C ILE A 259 1.57 22.05 -9.09
N THR A 260 1.22 23.25 -9.55
CA THR A 260 2.09 24.06 -10.43
C THR A 260 3.44 24.37 -9.77
N LYS A 261 3.43 24.76 -8.49
CA LYS A 261 4.67 24.99 -7.73
C LYS A 261 5.51 23.71 -7.60
N MET A 262 4.88 22.58 -7.28
CA MET A 262 5.59 21.31 -7.18
C MET A 262 6.15 20.84 -8.53
N LEU A 263 5.46 21.10 -9.64
CA LEU A 263 5.98 20.83 -10.98
C LEU A 263 7.18 21.74 -11.33
N SER A 264 7.28 22.90 -10.74
CA SER A 264 8.45 23.78 -10.85
C SER A 264 9.62 23.36 -9.96
N GLY A 265 9.43 22.31 -9.12
CA GLY A 265 10.46 21.77 -8.23
C GLY A 265 10.37 22.24 -6.78
N ASP A 266 9.35 23.03 -6.45
CA ASP A 266 9.15 23.53 -5.09
C ASP A 266 8.61 22.45 -4.15
N LYS A 267 8.93 22.57 -2.87
CA LYS A 267 8.28 21.84 -1.78
C LYS A 267 7.18 22.69 -1.19
N VAL A 268 6.03 22.09 -0.92
CA VAL A 268 4.86 22.78 -0.40
C VAL A 268 4.52 22.27 1.00
N SER A 269 4.21 23.19 1.90
CA SER A 269 3.78 22.84 3.26
C SER A 269 2.43 22.13 3.23
N VAL A 270 2.28 21.09 4.06
CA VAL A 270 1.06 20.31 4.22
C VAL A 270 0.83 19.94 5.67
N ASN A 271 -0.44 20.01 6.10
CA ASN A 271 -0.87 19.53 7.40
C ASN A 271 -1.52 18.16 7.28
N VAL A 272 -0.75 17.11 7.53
CA VAL A 272 -1.21 15.70 7.40
C VAL A 272 -2.11 15.25 8.56
N SER A 273 -2.20 16.00 9.66
CA SER A 273 -3.04 15.64 10.81
C SER A 273 -4.53 15.89 10.59
N ARG A 274 -4.88 16.68 9.57
CA ARG A 274 -6.26 17.04 9.24
C ARG A 274 -7.01 15.97 8.46
N PHE A 275 -6.32 15.05 7.84
CA PHE A 275 -6.94 13.95 7.10
C PHE A 275 -7.40 12.85 8.06
N SER A 276 -8.69 12.55 8.04
CA SER A 276 -9.30 11.51 8.89
C SER A 276 -9.20 10.10 8.32
N ASN A 277 -8.39 9.90 7.26
CA ASN A 277 -8.30 8.66 6.49
C ASN A 277 -9.64 8.24 5.85
N ASP A 278 -10.50 9.21 5.57
CA ASP A 278 -11.84 9.04 5.01
C ASP A 278 -11.91 9.76 3.66
N LEU A 279 -11.97 9.00 2.56
CA LEU A 279 -11.99 9.54 1.20
C LEU A 279 -13.25 10.39 0.92
N THR A 280 -14.35 10.12 1.64
CA THR A 280 -15.59 10.91 1.53
C THR A 280 -15.42 12.33 2.09
N LYS A 281 -14.38 12.55 2.89
CA LYS A 281 -14.12 13.82 3.60
C LYS A 281 -12.87 14.53 3.11
N VAL A 282 -12.48 14.31 1.85
CA VAL A 282 -11.42 15.08 1.20
C VAL A 282 -11.98 16.46 0.82
N ASN A 283 -11.98 17.39 1.76
CA ASN A 283 -12.62 18.70 1.64
C ASN A 283 -11.64 19.88 1.73
N SER A 284 -10.36 19.61 1.68
CA SER A 284 -9.29 20.62 1.71
C SER A 284 -8.08 20.19 0.89
N ALA A 285 -7.27 21.16 0.48
CA ALA A 285 -6.01 20.89 -0.22
C ALA A 285 -5.08 20.00 0.62
N ASP A 286 -4.98 20.22 1.95
CA ASP A 286 -4.19 19.38 2.86
C ASP A 286 -4.65 17.93 2.84
N SER A 287 -5.98 17.69 2.83
CA SER A 287 -6.53 16.33 2.76
C SER A 287 -6.18 15.66 1.44
N ALA A 288 -6.34 16.34 0.31
CA ALA A 288 -5.99 15.82 -1.00
C ALA A 288 -4.49 15.52 -1.13
N LEU A 289 -3.64 16.42 -0.67
CA LEU A 289 -2.18 16.20 -0.65
C LEU A 289 -1.80 15.01 0.25
N THR A 290 -2.46 14.85 1.41
CA THR A 290 -2.21 13.72 2.31
C THR A 290 -2.59 12.39 1.65
N VAL A 291 -3.72 12.32 0.96
CA VAL A 291 -4.09 11.14 0.17
C VAL A 291 -3.04 10.83 -0.89
N LEU A 292 -2.60 11.84 -1.66
CA LEU A 292 -1.56 11.65 -2.67
C LEU A 292 -0.22 11.19 -2.08
N ILE A 293 0.10 11.56 -0.83
CA ILE A 293 1.27 11.03 -0.10
C ILE A 293 1.07 9.54 0.19
N HIS A 294 -0.07 9.13 0.74
CA HIS A 294 -0.33 7.71 1.05
C HIS A 294 -0.40 6.84 -0.20
N LEU A 295 -0.93 7.37 -1.30
CA LEU A 295 -0.94 6.72 -2.61
C LEU A 295 0.46 6.62 -3.26
N GLY A 296 1.45 7.36 -2.75
CA GLY A 296 2.82 7.38 -3.28
C GLY A 296 3.03 8.31 -4.48
N TYR A 297 2.09 9.23 -4.76
CA TYR A 297 2.29 10.27 -5.79
C TYR A 297 3.08 11.47 -5.28
N LEU A 298 3.08 11.69 -3.98
CA LEU A 298 3.90 12.74 -3.36
C LEU A 298 4.84 12.12 -2.35
N ALA A 299 6.06 12.64 -2.30
CA ALA A 299 6.98 12.39 -1.21
C ALA A 299 6.70 13.36 -0.07
N PHE A 300 7.00 12.94 1.16
CA PHE A 300 6.78 13.73 2.37
C PHE A 300 8.08 13.85 3.18
N ILE A 301 8.31 15.04 3.70
CA ILE A 301 9.38 15.32 4.68
C ILE A 301 8.70 15.87 5.92
N LYS A 302 8.89 15.21 7.05
CA LYS A 302 8.34 15.63 8.33
C LYS A 302 8.95 16.98 8.75
N GLY A 303 8.10 17.91 9.18
CA GLY A 303 8.49 19.18 9.74
C GLY A 303 8.78 19.09 11.24
N GLU A 304 9.15 20.21 11.85
CA GLU A 304 9.39 20.32 13.29
C GLU A 304 8.08 20.31 14.09
N GLU A 305 7.03 20.89 13.54
CA GLU A 305 5.69 20.93 14.14
C GLU A 305 4.95 19.61 13.94
N LEU A 306 4.27 19.13 14.99
CA LEU A 306 3.48 17.90 14.93
C LEU A 306 2.36 18.01 13.88
N GLY A 307 2.31 17.04 12.96
CA GLY A 307 1.33 16.99 11.89
C GLY A 307 1.64 17.87 10.67
N PHE A 308 2.70 18.69 10.72
CA PHE A 308 3.14 19.49 9.59
C PHE A 308 4.39 18.92 8.93
N GLY A 309 4.53 19.20 7.65
CA GLY A 309 5.70 18.86 6.86
C GLY A 309 5.65 19.47 5.47
N TYR A 310 6.47 18.94 4.60
CA TYR A 310 6.57 19.37 3.21
C TYR A 310 6.34 18.20 2.28
N CYS A 311 5.50 18.39 1.27
CA CYS A 311 5.33 17.42 0.19
C CYS A 311 5.89 17.96 -1.13
N TYR A 312 6.26 17.07 -2.03
CA TYR A 312 6.83 17.40 -3.33
C TYR A 312 6.71 16.19 -4.29
N ILE A 313 6.83 16.45 -5.58
CA ILE A 313 6.88 15.42 -6.62
C ILE A 313 8.26 14.75 -6.57
N PRO A 314 8.36 13.43 -6.29
CA PRO A 314 9.64 12.80 -5.95
C PRO A 314 10.62 12.66 -7.11
N ASN A 315 10.13 12.39 -8.34
CA ASN A 315 10.99 11.99 -9.44
C ASN A 315 10.34 12.23 -10.82
N TYR A 316 11.05 11.87 -11.89
CA TYR A 316 10.57 12.06 -13.26
C TYR A 316 9.38 11.18 -13.62
N GLU A 317 9.31 9.95 -13.14
CA GLU A 317 8.18 9.06 -13.39
C GLU A 317 6.88 9.69 -12.87
N ILE A 318 6.85 10.06 -11.60
CA ILE A 318 5.68 10.68 -10.98
C ILE A 318 5.38 12.07 -11.57
N ARG A 319 6.44 12.82 -11.92
CA ARG A 319 6.24 14.10 -12.61
C ARG A 319 5.48 13.93 -13.92
N GLN A 320 5.77 12.86 -14.68
CA GLN A 320 5.07 12.57 -15.93
C GLN A 320 3.60 12.23 -15.68
N GLU A 321 3.29 11.50 -14.59
CA GLU A 321 1.90 11.22 -14.19
C GLU A 321 1.11 12.51 -13.93
N PHE A 322 1.68 13.47 -13.19
CA PHE A 322 1.03 14.77 -12.98
C PHE A 322 0.84 15.55 -14.28
N VAL A 323 1.80 15.51 -15.20
CA VAL A 323 1.67 16.17 -16.51
C VAL A 323 0.54 15.52 -17.32
N ASN A 324 0.43 14.19 -17.32
CA ASN A 324 -0.63 13.46 -18.00
C ASN A 324 -2.01 13.79 -17.40
N ALA A 325 -2.13 13.80 -16.07
CA ALA A 325 -3.36 14.18 -15.38
C ALA A 325 -3.80 15.63 -15.69
N ILE A 326 -2.87 16.57 -15.79
CA ILE A 326 -3.14 17.97 -16.19
C ILE A 326 -3.70 18.04 -17.61
N LEU A 327 -3.19 17.20 -18.52
CA LEU A 327 -3.70 17.13 -19.90
C LEU A 327 -5.14 16.60 -19.94
N GLU A 328 -5.46 15.57 -19.15
CA GLU A 328 -6.81 15.02 -19.05
C GLU A 328 -7.81 16.01 -18.46
N LEU A 329 -7.37 16.81 -17.46
CA LEU A 329 -8.17 17.85 -16.82
C LEU A 329 -8.36 19.12 -17.67
N ASP A 330 -7.79 19.17 -18.89
CA ASP A 330 -7.80 20.36 -19.77
C ASP A 330 -7.25 21.64 -19.11
N TRP A 331 -6.28 21.48 -18.19
CA TRP A 331 -5.61 22.61 -17.55
C TRP A 331 -4.56 23.27 -18.48
N LYS A 332 -5.01 23.71 -19.66
CA LYS A 332 -4.17 24.27 -20.73
C LYS A 332 -3.30 25.44 -20.28
N GLU A 333 -3.78 26.21 -19.32
CA GLU A 333 -3.06 27.36 -18.77
C GLU A 333 -1.74 26.96 -18.08
N ILE A 334 -1.68 25.73 -17.54
CA ILE A 334 -0.47 25.18 -16.90
C ILE A 334 0.37 24.42 -17.92
N TYR A 335 -0.29 23.62 -18.76
CA TYR A 335 0.39 22.80 -19.73
C TYR A 335 1.14 23.60 -20.80
N ASN A 336 0.53 24.68 -21.33
CA ASN A 336 1.11 25.48 -22.40
C ASN A 336 2.46 26.09 -22.02
N PRO A 337 2.63 26.74 -20.83
CA PRO A 337 3.92 27.22 -20.38
C PRO A 337 4.97 26.12 -20.22
N ILE A 338 4.60 24.97 -19.65
CA ILE A 338 5.51 23.84 -19.46
C ILE A 338 5.97 23.28 -20.81
N SER A 339 5.04 23.06 -21.75
CA SER A 339 5.33 22.56 -23.09
C SER A 339 6.19 23.54 -23.88
N ASN A 340 5.91 24.84 -23.80
CA ASN A 340 6.69 25.89 -24.47
C ASN A 340 8.10 26.01 -23.90
N SER A 341 8.26 25.92 -22.56
CA SER A 341 9.58 25.90 -21.91
C SER A 341 10.40 24.68 -22.34
N LYS A 342 9.78 23.51 -22.47
CA LYS A 342 10.45 22.30 -22.96
C LYS A 342 10.90 22.46 -24.40
N LYS A 343 10.03 22.96 -25.27
CA LYS A 343 10.40 23.26 -26.69
C LYS A 343 11.54 24.26 -26.79
N LEU A 344 11.47 25.34 -26.02
CA LEU A 344 12.51 26.35 -25.99
C LEU A 344 13.85 25.73 -25.57
N TYR A 345 13.87 24.92 -24.53
CA TYR A 345 15.05 24.23 -24.08
C TYR A 345 15.62 23.27 -25.14
N GLU A 346 14.77 22.46 -25.77
CA GLU A 346 15.19 21.55 -26.85
C GLU A 346 15.76 22.29 -28.06
N GLU A 347 15.14 23.39 -28.49
CA GLU A 347 15.64 24.21 -29.59
C GLU A 347 16.94 24.94 -29.23
N THR A 348 17.08 25.40 -27.98
CA THR A 348 18.32 26.00 -27.48
C THR A 348 19.48 24.99 -27.52
N LEU A 349 19.24 23.73 -27.11
CA LEU A 349 20.24 22.67 -27.18
C LEU A 349 20.66 22.32 -28.62
N LYS A 350 19.75 22.49 -29.58
CA LYS A 350 20.03 22.31 -31.02
C LYS A 350 20.75 23.51 -31.65
N GLY A 351 20.95 24.58 -30.91
CA GLY A 351 21.53 25.84 -31.42
C GLY A 351 20.58 26.66 -32.31
N ASN A 352 19.30 26.35 -32.31
CA ASN A 352 18.27 27.13 -33.00
C ASN A 352 17.86 28.29 -32.06
N VAL A 353 18.39 29.48 -32.30
CA VAL A 353 18.04 30.73 -31.56
C VAL A 353 17.09 31.55 -32.41
#